data_a2387e2a8581b79b7c7e8c29371c7623
#
_entry.id   a2387e2a8581b79b7c7e8c29371c7623
#
_cell.length_a   1.000
_cell.length_b   1.000
_cell.length_c   1.000
_cell.angle_alpha   90.00
_cell.angle_beta   90.00
_cell.angle_gamma   90.00
#
_symmetry.space_group_name_H-M   'P 1'
#
loop_
_entity.id
_entity.type
_entity.pdbx_description
1 polymer ?
#
loop_
_entity_poly.entity_id
_entity_poly.type
_entity_poly.pdbx_seq_one_letter_code
_entity_poly.pdbx_strand_id
1 'polypeptide(L)'
;MRKETECLDLRNQIYCMDCMELMAHIPDNFVSLILTDPPYGIAYQNHFTRQPHEILDGDYGIDYERFAWESYRILRDNSHAYFFTRFDCYSFHYDCLRKAGFTVKNCLVVEKGTLGGIGDLKGSYANNSEWIIFCQKGRRLFQQTQLLENRKKEGTLFHKGREQSKKYKTRFPACWFGEEYPKATYNATWQKKHGIYHPTVKNVEFLSWLIQISSTRKELVFDGFMGTGSTALAALANDRDYLGAEINEAYFKIAQKRIKEVFSNV
;
A
#
# COMPACT_ATOMS: atom_id res chain seq x y z
N MET A 1 -32.01 -4.40 -22.80
CA MET A 1 -31.38 -3.08 -22.80
C MET A 1 -30.00 -3.27 -22.21
N ARG A 2 -28.92 -3.20 -23.02
CA ARG A 2 -27.55 -3.14 -22.51
C ARG A 2 -27.39 -1.77 -21.85
N LYS A 3 -27.08 -1.73 -20.55
CA LYS A 3 -26.62 -0.49 -19.91
C LYS A 3 -25.40 -0.03 -20.69
N GLU A 4 -25.42 1.19 -21.19
CA GLU A 4 -24.23 1.85 -21.73
C GLU A 4 -23.18 1.81 -20.60
N THR A 5 -22.09 1.11 -20.85
CA THR A 5 -20.96 1.05 -19.92
C THR A 5 -20.32 2.44 -19.99
N GLU A 6 -20.53 3.27 -18.98
CA GLU A 6 -19.81 4.54 -18.87
C GLU A 6 -18.31 4.25 -18.96
N CYS A 7 -17.65 4.92 -19.90
CA CYS A 7 -16.22 4.83 -20.06
C CYS A 7 -15.56 5.57 -18.90
N LEU A 8 -15.02 4.84 -17.93
CA LEU A 8 -14.33 5.42 -16.78
C LEU A 8 -12.97 6.01 -17.21
N ASP A 9 -12.62 7.16 -16.64
CA ASP A 9 -11.26 7.67 -16.74
C ASP A 9 -10.34 6.87 -15.80
N LEU A 10 -9.39 6.15 -16.38
CA LEU A 10 -8.53 5.23 -15.65
C LEU A 10 -7.21 5.88 -15.18
N ARG A 11 -7.15 7.23 -15.13
CA ARG A 11 -5.96 7.93 -14.63
C ARG A 11 -6.33 9.09 -13.71
N ASN A 12 -5.59 9.19 -12.61
CA ASN A 12 -5.72 10.24 -11.60
C ASN A 12 -7.15 10.35 -11.03
N GLN A 13 -7.77 9.18 -10.81
CA GLN A 13 -9.11 9.05 -10.26
C GLN A 13 -9.18 8.09 -9.08
N ILE A 14 -10.09 8.40 -8.17
CA ILE A 14 -10.60 7.47 -7.16
C ILE A 14 -12.10 7.35 -7.38
N TYR A 15 -12.61 6.13 -7.34
CA TYR A 15 -14.04 5.83 -7.49
C TYR A 15 -14.64 5.37 -6.16
N CYS A 16 -15.86 5.86 -5.85
CA CYS A 16 -16.63 5.38 -4.70
C CYS A 16 -17.40 4.11 -5.11
N MET A 17 -16.70 2.97 -5.11
CA MET A 17 -17.27 1.68 -5.54
C MET A 17 -16.45 0.51 -5.00
N ASP A 18 -16.97 -0.69 -5.18
CA ASP A 18 -16.22 -1.92 -4.90
C ASP A 18 -15.00 -2.06 -5.82
N CYS A 19 -13.88 -2.55 -5.26
CA CYS A 19 -12.64 -2.68 -6.01
C CYS A 19 -12.76 -3.68 -7.17
N MET A 20 -13.52 -4.76 -7.02
CA MET A 20 -13.73 -5.78 -8.06
C MET A 20 -14.58 -5.24 -9.21
N GLU A 21 -15.51 -4.32 -8.91
CA GLU A 21 -16.28 -3.60 -9.92
C GLU A 21 -15.35 -2.67 -10.73
N LEU A 22 -14.52 -1.87 -10.06
CA LEU A 22 -13.53 -1.04 -10.76
C LEU A 22 -12.57 -1.88 -11.61
N MET A 23 -12.04 -2.98 -11.06
CA MET A 23 -11.08 -3.84 -11.78
C MET A 23 -11.67 -4.44 -13.05
N ALA A 24 -12.97 -4.70 -13.10
CA ALA A 24 -13.65 -5.18 -14.31
C ALA A 24 -13.63 -4.17 -15.48
N HIS A 25 -13.45 -2.88 -15.20
CA HIS A 25 -13.29 -1.82 -16.21
C HIS A 25 -11.83 -1.58 -16.64
N ILE A 26 -10.87 -2.17 -15.92
CA ILE A 26 -9.44 -1.99 -16.22
C ILE A 26 -8.99 -3.03 -17.25
N PRO A 27 -8.37 -2.62 -18.37
CA PRO A 27 -7.83 -3.57 -19.33
C PRO A 27 -6.71 -4.45 -18.77
N ASP A 28 -6.46 -5.59 -19.40
CA ASP A 28 -5.32 -6.43 -19.11
C ASP A 28 -4.01 -5.66 -19.30
N ASN A 29 -3.03 -5.90 -18.42
CA ASN A 29 -1.69 -5.31 -18.51
C ASN A 29 -1.67 -3.76 -18.56
N PHE A 30 -2.59 -3.11 -17.88
CA PHE A 30 -2.73 -1.65 -17.89
C PHE A 30 -1.97 -0.96 -16.75
N VAL A 31 -1.99 -1.53 -15.54
CA VAL A 31 -1.42 -0.96 -14.32
C VAL A 31 0.08 -1.21 -14.24
N SER A 32 0.85 -0.23 -13.77
CA SER A 32 2.32 -0.31 -13.70
C SER A 32 2.86 -0.75 -12.35
N LEU A 33 2.08 -0.52 -11.28
CA LEU A 33 2.41 -0.88 -9.91
C LEU A 33 1.12 -1.11 -9.14
N ILE A 34 1.02 -2.21 -8.40
CA ILE A 34 -0.02 -2.40 -7.39
C ILE A 34 0.59 -2.13 -6.02
N LEU A 35 -0.06 -1.27 -5.23
CA LEU A 35 0.32 -0.96 -3.87
C LEU A 35 -0.96 -0.81 -3.04
N THR A 36 -1.35 -1.85 -2.28
CA THR A 36 -2.71 -1.96 -1.76
C THR A 36 -2.78 -2.67 -0.41
N ASP A 37 -3.72 -2.25 0.44
CA ASP A 37 -3.98 -2.81 1.77
C ASP A 37 -5.41 -3.39 1.82
N PRO A 38 -5.61 -4.62 1.31
CA PRO A 38 -6.93 -5.25 1.25
C PRO A 38 -7.45 -5.59 2.66
N PRO A 39 -8.78 -5.61 2.87
CA PRO A 39 -9.36 -6.08 4.12
C PRO A 39 -9.02 -7.55 4.37
N TYR A 40 -8.69 -7.89 5.62
CA TYR A 40 -8.20 -9.22 5.99
C TYR A 40 -9.31 -10.20 6.36
N GLY A 41 -10.58 -9.79 6.33
CA GLY A 41 -11.74 -10.65 6.64
C GLY A 41 -11.87 -11.03 8.11
N ILE A 42 -11.30 -10.25 9.01
CA ILE A 42 -11.24 -10.55 10.45
C ILE A 42 -12.34 -9.89 11.26
N ALA A 43 -13.27 -9.17 10.62
CA ALA A 43 -14.33 -8.40 11.28
C ALA A 43 -13.78 -7.58 12.47
N TYR A 44 -12.74 -6.77 12.21
CA TYR A 44 -12.03 -6.05 13.26
C TYR A 44 -12.96 -5.11 14.01
N GLN A 45 -13.28 -5.46 15.27
CA GLN A 45 -13.98 -4.60 16.21
C GLN A 45 -13.01 -4.10 17.28
N ASN A 46 -12.86 -2.79 17.38
CA ASN A 46 -12.10 -2.19 18.47
C ASN A 46 -12.98 -2.10 19.72
N HIS A 47 -12.88 -3.10 20.60
CA HIS A 47 -13.64 -3.15 21.86
C HIS A 47 -13.08 -2.24 22.97
N PHE A 48 -11.97 -1.53 22.72
CA PHE A 48 -11.25 -0.78 23.75
C PHE A 48 -11.45 0.73 23.70
N THR A 49 -12.19 1.25 22.71
CA THR A 49 -12.57 2.66 22.68
C THR A 49 -13.97 2.87 23.21
N ARG A 50 -14.21 4.02 23.89
CA ARG A 50 -15.54 4.40 24.40
C ARG A 50 -16.62 4.54 23.31
N GLN A 51 -16.20 4.64 22.06
CA GLN A 51 -17.06 4.55 20.87
C GLN A 51 -16.57 3.34 20.08
N PRO A 52 -17.32 2.21 20.07
CA PRO A 52 -17.00 1.10 19.19
C PRO A 52 -17.06 1.63 17.74
N HIS A 53 -15.97 1.51 17.00
CA HIS A 53 -16.03 1.72 15.57
C HIS A 53 -16.93 0.64 14.99
N GLU A 54 -17.84 1.04 14.11
CA GLU A 54 -18.54 0.09 13.26
C GLU A 54 -17.51 -0.76 12.53
N ILE A 55 -17.85 -2.01 12.27
CA ILE A 55 -16.99 -2.89 11.45
C ILE A 55 -16.76 -2.15 10.14
N LEU A 56 -15.51 -2.01 9.73
CA LEU A 56 -15.18 -1.34 8.48
C LEU A 56 -15.98 -2.00 7.34
N ASP A 57 -16.73 -1.21 6.60
CA ASP A 57 -17.45 -1.69 5.43
C ASP A 57 -16.48 -2.42 4.51
N GLY A 58 -16.76 -3.69 4.19
CA GLY A 58 -15.89 -4.55 3.41
C GLY A 58 -14.95 -5.46 4.21
N ASP A 59 -14.84 -5.34 5.55
CA ASP A 59 -14.00 -6.23 6.38
C ASP A 59 -14.61 -7.63 6.59
N TYR A 60 -15.79 -7.89 6.04
CA TYR A 60 -16.42 -9.22 6.01
C TYR A 60 -15.78 -10.22 5.02
N GLY A 61 -14.65 -9.86 4.46
CA GLY A 61 -13.85 -10.72 3.60
C GLY A 61 -14.16 -10.51 2.12
N ILE A 62 -13.16 -10.06 1.41
CA ILE A 62 -13.16 -10.13 -0.04
C ILE A 62 -12.88 -11.58 -0.47
N ASP A 63 -13.34 -11.96 -1.65
CA ASP A 63 -12.82 -13.13 -2.34
C ASP A 63 -11.37 -12.84 -2.75
N TYR A 64 -10.43 -13.10 -1.82
CA TYR A 64 -9.02 -12.77 -2.01
C TYR A 64 -8.40 -13.58 -3.16
N GLU A 65 -8.88 -14.78 -3.44
CA GLU A 65 -8.40 -15.56 -4.57
C GLU A 65 -8.77 -14.88 -5.90
N ARG A 66 -10.02 -14.46 -6.05
CA ARG A 66 -10.47 -13.70 -7.23
C ARG A 66 -9.76 -12.34 -7.33
N PHE A 67 -9.59 -11.63 -6.22
CA PHE A 67 -8.84 -10.37 -6.18
C PHE A 67 -7.38 -10.53 -6.63
N ALA A 68 -6.71 -11.62 -6.22
CA ALA A 68 -5.35 -11.92 -6.64
C ALA A 68 -5.26 -12.18 -8.17
N TRP A 69 -6.23 -12.92 -8.74
CA TRP A 69 -6.33 -13.16 -10.17
C TRP A 69 -6.54 -11.86 -10.97
N GLU A 70 -7.48 -11.02 -10.55
CA GLU A 70 -7.73 -9.74 -11.18
C GLU A 70 -6.52 -8.80 -11.06
N SER A 71 -5.86 -8.78 -9.90
CA SER A 71 -4.62 -8.03 -9.68
C SER A 71 -3.52 -8.47 -10.65
N TYR A 72 -3.36 -9.77 -10.87
CA TYR A 72 -2.41 -10.28 -11.85
C TYR A 72 -2.80 -9.91 -13.28
N ARG A 73 -4.10 -9.97 -13.63
CA ARG A 73 -4.61 -9.63 -14.95
C ARG A 73 -4.32 -8.17 -15.31
N ILE A 74 -4.68 -7.23 -14.43
CA ILE A 74 -4.53 -5.79 -14.71
C ILE A 74 -3.08 -5.30 -14.64
N LEU A 75 -2.20 -5.97 -13.88
CA LEU A 75 -0.80 -5.58 -13.76
C LEU A 75 -0.05 -5.90 -15.05
N ARG A 76 0.76 -4.95 -15.53
CA ARG A 76 1.65 -5.14 -16.69
C ARG A 76 2.72 -6.19 -16.41
N ASP A 77 3.20 -6.81 -17.47
CA ASP A 77 4.42 -7.61 -17.41
C ASP A 77 5.61 -6.76 -16.96
N ASN A 78 6.56 -7.38 -16.31
CA ASN A 78 7.74 -6.76 -15.75
C ASN A 78 7.41 -5.63 -14.76
N SER A 79 6.47 -5.90 -13.84
CA SER A 79 5.99 -4.95 -12.84
C SER A 79 6.01 -5.54 -11.43
N HIS A 80 5.99 -4.64 -10.44
CA HIS A 80 5.95 -4.98 -9.02
C HIS A 80 4.54 -4.87 -8.45
N ALA A 81 4.28 -5.64 -7.39
CA ALA A 81 3.08 -5.52 -6.58
C ALA A 81 3.40 -5.68 -5.09
N TYR A 82 2.75 -4.87 -4.27
CA TYR A 82 2.84 -4.87 -2.81
C TYR A 82 1.45 -5.04 -2.23
N PHE A 83 1.25 -6.14 -1.50
CA PHE A 83 0.01 -6.45 -0.81
C PHE A 83 0.26 -6.42 0.69
N PHE A 84 -0.33 -5.47 1.39
CA PHE A 84 -0.30 -5.50 2.85
C PHE A 84 -1.01 -6.73 3.36
N THR A 85 -0.56 -7.24 4.50
CA THR A 85 -1.11 -8.45 5.11
C THR A 85 -0.83 -8.48 6.61
N ARG A 86 -1.38 -9.48 7.29
CA ARG A 86 -1.11 -9.80 8.69
C ARG A 86 -0.41 -11.15 8.78
N PHE A 87 0.26 -11.38 9.92
CA PHE A 87 0.98 -12.65 10.17
C PHE A 87 0.08 -13.89 10.10
N ASP A 88 -1.18 -13.76 10.55
CA ASP A 88 -2.19 -14.82 10.59
C ASP A 88 -2.90 -15.05 9.23
N CYS A 89 -2.89 -14.06 8.34
CA CYS A 89 -3.44 -14.15 6.98
C CYS A 89 -2.36 -14.45 5.92
N TYR A 90 -1.08 -14.31 6.28
CA TYR A 90 0.03 -14.34 5.34
C TYR A 90 0.06 -15.60 4.47
N SER A 91 -0.09 -16.79 5.05
CA SER A 91 -0.01 -18.04 4.30
C SER A 91 -1.11 -18.16 3.26
N PHE A 92 -2.34 -17.79 3.61
CA PHE A 92 -3.46 -17.80 2.69
C PHE A 92 -3.27 -16.79 1.55
N HIS A 93 -2.90 -15.55 1.86
CA HIS A 93 -2.65 -14.52 0.86
C HIS A 93 -1.48 -14.90 -0.07
N TYR A 94 -0.40 -15.45 0.50
CA TYR A 94 0.74 -15.95 -0.25
C TYR A 94 0.33 -17.02 -1.28
N ASP A 95 -0.48 -17.98 -0.87
CA ASP A 95 -0.94 -19.07 -1.76
C ASP A 95 -1.86 -18.55 -2.87
N CYS A 96 -2.79 -17.64 -2.55
CA CYS A 96 -3.66 -17.01 -3.55
C CYS A 96 -2.86 -16.24 -4.60
N LEU A 97 -1.88 -15.44 -4.19
CA LEU A 97 -1.03 -14.67 -5.10
C LEU A 97 -0.19 -15.58 -5.99
N ARG A 98 0.35 -16.68 -5.45
CA ARG A 98 1.08 -17.67 -6.25
C ARG A 98 0.20 -18.37 -7.26
N LYS A 99 -1.00 -18.80 -6.86
CA LYS A 99 -1.98 -19.41 -7.76
C LYS A 99 -2.38 -18.48 -8.90
N ALA A 100 -2.53 -17.17 -8.62
CA ALA A 100 -2.83 -16.17 -9.64
C ALA A 100 -1.69 -15.94 -10.65
N GLY A 101 -0.47 -16.44 -10.38
CA GLY A 101 0.69 -16.34 -11.29
C GLY A 101 1.79 -15.41 -10.83
N PHE A 102 1.65 -14.73 -9.69
CA PHE A 102 2.72 -13.89 -9.16
C PHE A 102 3.95 -14.69 -8.73
N THR A 103 5.12 -14.13 -8.99
CA THR A 103 6.36 -14.57 -8.34
C THR A 103 6.48 -13.82 -7.01
N VAL A 104 6.15 -14.46 -5.89
CA VAL A 104 6.36 -13.91 -4.56
C VAL A 104 7.85 -13.89 -4.24
N LYS A 105 8.40 -12.74 -3.89
CA LYS A 105 9.83 -12.52 -3.66
C LYS A 105 10.19 -12.46 -2.19
N ASN A 106 9.48 -11.66 -1.43
CA ASN A 106 9.77 -11.39 -0.02
C ASN A 106 8.49 -11.13 0.77
N CYS A 107 8.56 -11.35 2.08
CA CYS A 107 7.74 -10.67 3.06
C CYS A 107 8.55 -9.49 3.58
N LEU A 108 8.04 -8.27 3.41
CA LEU A 108 8.63 -7.08 4.04
C LEU A 108 8.01 -6.92 5.42
N VAL A 109 8.84 -6.65 6.42
CA VAL A 109 8.40 -6.38 7.79
C VAL A 109 8.82 -4.96 8.15
N VAL A 110 7.84 -4.09 8.37
CA VAL A 110 8.06 -2.65 8.52
C VAL A 110 7.55 -2.17 9.88
N GLU A 111 8.36 -1.38 10.58
CA GLU A 111 7.99 -0.83 11.87
C GLU A 111 6.82 0.16 11.76
N LYS A 112 5.85 0.06 12.70
CA LYS A 112 4.74 1.01 12.82
C LYS A 112 5.09 2.33 13.51
N GLY A 113 6.20 2.37 14.24
CA GLY A 113 6.65 3.57 14.96
C GLY A 113 5.88 3.87 16.25
N THR A 114 4.96 3.03 16.67
CA THR A 114 4.23 3.15 17.94
C THR A 114 4.48 1.93 18.80
N LEU A 115 4.76 2.15 20.08
CA LEU A 115 4.87 1.07 21.06
C LEU A 115 3.48 0.54 21.39
N GLY A 116 3.27 -0.73 21.08
CA GLY A 116 2.15 -1.50 21.58
C GLY A 116 0.79 -1.16 20.96
N GLY A 117 0.21 -2.11 20.29
CA GLY A 117 -1.22 -2.10 19.97
C GLY A 117 -2.05 -2.26 21.24
N ILE A 118 -3.30 -1.86 21.17
CA ILE A 118 -4.33 -2.21 22.13
C ILE A 118 -4.61 -3.70 21.97
N GLY A 119 -4.59 -4.48 23.04
CA GLY A 119 -4.83 -5.92 22.98
C GLY A 119 -4.70 -6.56 24.36
N ASP A 120 -4.54 -7.87 24.41
CA ASP A 120 -4.27 -8.60 25.65
C ASP A 120 -2.87 -8.25 26.17
N LEU A 121 -2.82 -7.30 27.11
CA LEU A 121 -1.57 -6.80 27.70
C LEU A 121 -0.81 -7.82 28.54
N LYS A 122 -1.42 -8.96 28.87
CA LYS A 122 -0.84 -9.98 29.74
C LYS A 122 -0.54 -11.29 29.05
N GLY A 123 -1.21 -11.58 27.94
CA GLY A 123 -1.15 -12.88 27.25
C GLY A 123 -0.62 -12.83 25.82
N SER A 124 -0.33 -11.63 25.27
CA SER A 124 0.19 -11.51 23.90
C SER A 124 1.26 -10.44 23.76
N TYR A 125 2.10 -10.60 22.74
CA TYR A 125 3.05 -9.57 22.33
C TYR A 125 2.33 -8.47 21.54
N ALA A 126 2.75 -7.21 21.74
CA ALA A 126 2.24 -6.09 20.97
C ALA A 126 2.71 -6.18 19.51
N ASN A 127 1.76 -6.09 18.57
CA ASN A 127 2.09 -6.04 17.15
C ASN A 127 2.57 -4.63 16.78
N ASN A 128 3.87 -4.51 16.53
CA ASN A 128 4.54 -3.24 16.17
C ASN A 128 5.05 -3.23 14.73
N SER A 129 4.51 -4.08 13.88
CA SER A 129 4.95 -4.17 12.48
C SER A 129 3.79 -4.29 11.51
N GLU A 130 4.02 -3.81 10.29
CA GLU A 130 3.23 -4.14 9.11
C GLU A 130 3.95 -5.21 8.30
N TRP A 131 3.18 -6.12 7.73
CA TRP A 131 3.69 -7.14 6.83
C TRP A 131 3.21 -6.87 5.42
N ILE A 132 4.11 -7.03 4.44
CA ILE A 132 3.78 -6.75 3.05
C ILE A 132 4.34 -7.88 2.19
N ILE A 133 3.49 -8.51 1.40
CA ILE A 133 3.91 -9.49 0.41
C ILE A 133 4.38 -8.74 -0.83
N PHE A 134 5.68 -8.84 -1.12
CA PHE A 134 6.27 -8.27 -2.33
C PHE A 134 6.29 -9.29 -3.45
N CYS A 135 5.66 -8.93 -4.57
CA CYS A 135 5.49 -9.78 -5.73
C CYS A 135 5.99 -9.13 -7.02
N GLN A 136 6.22 -9.97 -8.03
CA GLN A 136 6.51 -9.55 -9.40
C GLN A 136 5.64 -10.32 -10.39
N LYS A 137 5.19 -9.65 -11.44
CA LYS A 137 4.76 -10.24 -12.69
C LYS A 137 5.90 -10.09 -13.70
N GLY A 138 6.50 -11.20 -14.15
CA GLY A 138 7.75 -11.14 -14.91
C GLY A 138 8.97 -10.68 -14.09
N ARG A 139 9.90 -9.96 -14.70
CA ARG A 139 11.12 -9.48 -14.03
C ARG A 139 11.28 -7.97 -14.16
N ARG A 140 11.10 -7.24 -13.07
CA ARG A 140 11.43 -5.81 -12.96
C ARG A 140 12.59 -5.62 -11.99
N LEU A 141 13.51 -4.73 -12.33
CA LEU A 141 14.57 -4.28 -11.43
C LEU A 141 14.10 -3.06 -10.64
N PHE A 142 14.56 -2.92 -9.41
CA PHE A 142 14.32 -1.71 -8.63
C PHE A 142 14.99 -0.49 -9.26
N GLN A 143 14.36 0.67 -9.15
CA GLN A 143 14.89 1.97 -9.56
C GLN A 143 15.94 2.46 -8.54
N GLN A 144 17.10 1.83 -8.53
CA GLN A 144 18.14 2.05 -7.51
C GLN A 144 18.85 3.39 -7.62
N THR A 145 18.99 3.92 -8.84
CA THR A 145 19.83 5.09 -9.10
C THR A 145 19.35 6.33 -8.36
N GLN A 146 18.04 6.57 -8.35
CA GLN A 146 17.44 7.74 -7.73
C GLN A 146 17.52 7.74 -6.20
N LEU A 147 17.38 6.56 -5.60
CA LEU A 147 17.48 6.38 -4.14
C LEU A 147 18.92 6.46 -3.62
N LEU A 148 19.87 5.91 -4.36
CA LEU A 148 21.28 5.98 -4.01
C LEU A 148 21.83 7.41 -4.11
N GLU A 149 21.35 8.20 -5.07
CA GLU A 149 21.73 9.61 -5.20
C GLU A 149 21.17 10.47 -4.08
N ASN A 150 19.90 10.30 -3.72
CA ASN A 150 19.27 11.03 -2.62
C ASN A 150 19.95 10.68 -1.28
N ARG A 151 20.21 9.41 -1.01
CA ARG A 151 20.89 8.95 0.23
C ARG A 151 22.35 9.34 0.31
N LYS A 152 23.07 9.47 -0.79
CA LYS A 152 24.43 10.04 -0.82
C LYS A 152 24.44 11.51 -0.39
N LYS A 153 23.39 12.27 -0.74
CA LYS A 153 23.23 13.66 -0.32
C LYS A 153 22.90 13.79 1.17
N GLU A 154 22.14 12.84 1.73
CA GLU A 154 21.71 12.83 3.13
C GLU A 154 22.73 12.19 4.09
N GLY A 155 23.86 11.67 3.59
CA GLY A 155 24.91 11.06 4.42
C GLY A 155 24.54 9.72 5.06
N THR A 156 23.37 9.18 4.78
CA THR A 156 22.89 7.88 5.29
C THR A 156 23.41 6.74 4.44
N LEU A 157 24.61 6.27 4.74
CA LEU A 157 25.18 5.07 4.16
C LEU A 157 24.80 3.84 5.00
N PHE A 158 24.25 2.83 4.32
CA PHE A 158 24.01 1.50 4.88
C PHE A 158 25.27 0.91 5.49
N HIS A 159 25.18 0.52 6.76
CA HIS A 159 26.14 -0.25 7.55
C HIS A 159 27.49 0.38 7.84
N LYS A 160 27.61 0.95 9.02
CA LYS A 160 28.90 1.03 9.73
C LYS A 160 29.42 -0.39 9.92
N GLY A 161 30.50 -0.75 9.23
CA GLY A 161 31.32 -1.83 9.73
C GLY A 161 31.91 -2.87 8.80
N ARG A 162 31.62 -2.92 7.51
CA ARG A 162 32.36 -3.74 6.54
C ARG A 162 32.41 -3.07 5.17
N GLU A 163 33.60 -2.91 4.60
CA GLU A 163 33.77 -2.72 3.16
C GLU A 163 33.27 -3.96 2.43
N GLN A 164 31.99 -4.02 2.19
CA GLN A 164 31.43 -5.07 1.34
C GLN A 164 31.67 -4.70 -0.12
N SER A 165 32.07 -5.70 -0.90
CA SER A 165 32.32 -5.55 -2.33
C SER A 165 31.21 -4.78 -3.03
N LYS A 166 31.54 -3.94 -4.00
CA LYS A 166 30.62 -3.12 -4.80
C LYS A 166 29.37 -3.87 -5.30
N LYS A 167 29.43 -5.20 -5.38
CA LYS A 167 28.37 -6.09 -5.86
C LYS A 167 27.17 -6.21 -4.89
N TYR A 168 27.33 -5.95 -3.59
CA TYR A 168 26.29 -6.11 -2.56
C TYR A 168 25.67 -4.81 -2.07
N LYS A 169 26.11 -3.66 -2.58
CA LYS A 169 25.64 -2.32 -2.15
C LYS A 169 24.22 -1.95 -2.63
N THR A 170 23.54 -2.84 -3.35
CA THR A 170 22.29 -2.54 -4.07
C THR A 170 21.10 -3.38 -3.62
N ARG A 171 21.16 -4.05 -2.48
CA ARG A 171 20.02 -4.79 -1.94
C ARG A 171 19.34 -4.01 -0.82
N PHE A 172 18.03 -3.84 -0.94
CA PHE A 172 17.20 -3.34 0.16
C PHE A 172 16.93 -4.47 1.15
N PRO A 173 16.99 -4.22 2.47
CA PRO A 173 16.62 -5.22 3.45
C PRO A 173 15.11 -5.50 3.38
N ALA A 174 14.71 -6.72 3.76
CA ALA A 174 13.29 -7.07 3.86
C ALA A 174 12.67 -6.66 5.21
N CYS A 175 13.49 -6.31 6.19
CA CYS A 175 13.05 -5.83 7.51
C CYS A 175 13.51 -4.39 7.72
N TRP A 176 12.58 -3.49 8.05
CA TRP A 176 12.82 -2.05 8.17
C TRP A 176 12.43 -1.58 9.55
N PHE A 177 13.44 -1.39 10.37
CA PHE A 177 13.33 -0.93 11.75
C PHE A 177 14.32 0.20 12.02
N GLY A 178 13.97 1.08 12.96
CA GLY A 178 14.81 2.20 13.36
C GLY A 178 14.51 3.48 12.59
N GLU A 179 15.35 4.50 12.81
CA GLU A 179 15.14 5.85 12.26
C GLU A 179 15.58 5.98 10.79
N GLU A 180 16.28 4.97 10.25
CA GLU A 180 16.79 4.99 8.88
C GLU A 180 15.73 4.77 7.82
N TYR A 181 14.53 4.31 8.23
CA TYR A 181 13.43 3.97 7.32
C TYR A 181 12.13 4.65 7.72
N PRO A 182 11.31 5.06 6.75
CA PRO A 182 9.99 5.61 7.02
C PRO A 182 9.11 4.57 7.72
N LYS A 183 8.35 5.01 8.72
CA LYS A 183 7.39 4.18 9.45
C LYS A 183 6.14 3.91 8.61
N ALA A 184 5.53 2.72 8.77
CA ALA A 184 4.38 2.34 7.96
C ALA A 184 3.08 3.10 8.28
N THR A 185 2.95 3.65 9.48
CA THR A 185 1.71 4.33 9.90
C THR A 185 1.96 5.71 10.49
N TYR A 186 0.93 6.56 10.44
CA TYR A 186 0.90 7.80 11.20
C TYR A 186 0.61 7.53 12.68
N ASN A 187 1.12 8.40 13.55
CA ASN A 187 0.70 8.39 14.95
C ASN A 187 -0.69 9.03 15.12
N ALA A 188 -1.38 8.66 16.20
CA ALA A 188 -2.73 9.14 16.50
C ALA A 188 -2.78 10.68 16.67
N THR A 189 -1.72 11.30 17.17
CA THR A 189 -1.61 12.76 17.34
C THR A 189 -1.63 13.48 15.99
N TRP A 190 -0.94 12.94 15.00
CA TRP A 190 -0.94 13.48 13.64
C TRP A 190 -2.34 13.40 13.02
N GLN A 191 -3.00 12.24 13.12
CA GLN A 191 -4.37 12.05 12.61
C GLN A 191 -5.35 13.04 13.23
N LYS A 192 -5.32 13.19 14.56
CA LYS A 192 -6.18 14.13 15.28
C LYS A 192 -5.94 15.59 14.85
N LYS A 193 -4.68 15.99 14.68
CA LYS A 193 -4.31 17.34 14.22
C LYS A 193 -4.87 17.65 12.84
N HIS A 194 -4.96 16.66 11.96
CA HIS A 194 -5.41 16.83 10.58
C HIS A 194 -6.88 16.41 10.35
N GLY A 195 -7.61 16.09 11.43
CA GLY A 195 -9.02 15.71 11.35
C GLY A 195 -9.28 14.40 10.57
N ILE A 196 -8.29 13.50 10.51
CA ILE A 196 -8.36 12.24 9.78
C ILE A 196 -8.60 11.12 10.77
N TYR A 197 -9.82 10.61 10.81
CA TYR A 197 -10.22 9.52 11.70
C TYR A 197 -10.31 8.21 10.90
N HIS A 198 -9.17 7.61 10.66
CA HIS A 198 -9.10 6.29 10.03
C HIS A 198 -8.12 5.39 10.82
N PRO A 199 -8.49 4.15 11.15
CA PRO A 199 -7.68 3.30 12.03
C PRO A 199 -6.34 2.88 11.43
N THR A 200 -6.22 2.87 10.11
CA THR A 200 -5.06 2.30 9.41
C THR A 200 -4.46 3.25 8.35
N VAL A 201 -4.47 4.58 8.59
CA VAL A 201 -3.83 5.53 7.66
C VAL A 201 -2.35 5.20 7.50
N LYS A 202 -1.93 4.93 6.27
CA LYS A 202 -0.52 4.67 5.96
C LYS A 202 0.26 5.97 5.80
N ASN A 203 1.53 5.92 6.17
CA ASN A 203 2.44 7.04 6.02
C ASN A 203 2.77 7.27 4.53
N VAL A 204 2.54 8.49 4.04
CA VAL A 204 2.78 8.88 2.63
C VAL A 204 4.26 8.75 2.26
N GLU A 205 5.18 9.08 3.17
CA GLU A 205 6.62 8.97 2.94
C GLU A 205 7.03 7.50 2.73
N PHE A 206 6.49 6.59 3.55
CA PHE A 206 6.71 5.16 3.40
C PHE A 206 6.20 4.64 2.05
N LEU A 207 4.96 4.98 1.68
CA LEU A 207 4.39 4.58 0.38
C LEU A 207 5.16 5.21 -0.79
N SER A 208 5.59 6.48 -0.67
CA SER A 208 6.42 7.17 -1.66
C SER A 208 7.72 6.40 -1.92
N TRP A 209 8.33 5.87 -0.88
CA TRP A 209 9.55 5.10 -1.00
C TRP A 209 9.34 3.81 -1.81
N LEU A 210 8.24 3.06 -1.56
CA LEU A 210 7.87 1.88 -2.34
C LEU A 210 7.60 2.23 -3.81
N ILE A 211 6.89 3.34 -4.05
CA ILE A 211 6.56 3.83 -5.40
C ILE A 211 7.84 4.20 -6.17
N GLN A 212 8.75 4.93 -5.53
CA GLN A 212 10.01 5.38 -6.17
C GLN A 212 10.89 4.21 -6.61
N ILE A 213 11.02 3.16 -5.78
CA ILE A 213 11.87 2.00 -6.13
C ILE A 213 11.24 1.09 -7.18
N SER A 214 9.92 1.12 -7.35
CA SER A 214 9.17 0.16 -8.16
C SER A 214 8.53 0.74 -9.41
N SER A 215 8.58 2.05 -9.59
CA SER A 215 7.98 2.71 -10.75
C SER A 215 8.83 3.86 -11.26
N THR A 216 8.53 4.30 -12.48
CA THR A 216 9.07 5.52 -13.09
C THR A 216 8.01 6.61 -13.16
N ARG A 217 8.40 7.85 -13.49
CA ARG A 217 7.48 8.98 -13.65
C ARG A 217 6.36 8.66 -14.64
N LYS A 218 5.14 9.15 -14.39
CA LYS A 218 3.92 8.93 -15.18
C LYS A 218 3.46 7.47 -15.30
N GLU A 219 4.09 6.55 -14.57
CA GLU A 219 3.55 5.20 -14.45
C GLU A 219 2.34 5.19 -13.51
N LEU A 220 1.38 4.29 -13.78
CA LEU A 220 0.12 4.18 -13.08
C LEU A 220 0.25 3.28 -11.84
N VAL A 221 -0.06 3.83 -10.67
CA VAL A 221 -0.15 3.11 -9.40
C VAL A 221 -1.62 2.79 -9.10
N PHE A 222 -1.92 1.55 -8.83
CA PHE A 222 -3.26 1.08 -8.48
C PHE A 222 -3.36 0.70 -7.00
N ASP A 223 -4.45 1.15 -6.37
CA ASP A 223 -4.85 0.74 -5.04
C ASP A 223 -6.36 0.46 -4.99
N GLY A 224 -6.73 -0.81 -4.82
CA GLY A 224 -8.13 -1.23 -4.79
C GLY A 224 -8.86 -0.86 -3.49
N PHE A 225 -8.13 -0.44 -2.45
CA PHE A 225 -8.64 -0.11 -1.12
C PHE A 225 -8.03 1.21 -0.63
N MET A 226 -8.35 2.28 -1.35
CA MET A 226 -7.69 3.58 -1.26
C MET A 226 -7.78 4.25 0.12
N GLY A 227 -8.80 3.92 0.91
CA GLY A 227 -9.02 4.51 2.22
C GLY A 227 -9.09 6.03 2.14
N THR A 228 -8.26 6.71 2.93
CA THR A 228 -8.18 8.17 2.94
C THR A 228 -7.19 8.75 1.91
N GLY A 229 -6.79 7.97 0.89
CA GLY A 229 -6.03 8.44 -0.27
C GLY A 229 -4.52 8.53 -0.09
N SER A 230 -3.93 7.83 0.88
CA SER A 230 -2.47 7.91 1.12
C SER A 230 -1.65 7.42 -0.07
N THR A 231 -2.08 6.36 -0.76
CA THR A 231 -1.42 5.86 -1.97
C THR A 231 -1.48 6.86 -3.12
N ALA A 232 -2.63 7.50 -3.35
CA ALA A 232 -2.78 8.54 -4.36
C ALA A 232 -1.88 9.75 -4.09
N LEU A 233 -1.83 10.21 -2.84
CA LEU A 233 -0.93 11.30 -2.44
C LEU A 233 0.54 10.95 -2.65
N ALA A 234 0.93 9.72 -2.31
CA ALA A 234 2.29 9.24 -2.52
C ALA A 234 2.63 9.15 -4.01
N ALA A 235 1.69 8.73 -4.86
CA ALA A 235 1.86 8.70 -6.31
C ALA A 235 2.06 10.12 -6.87
N LEU A 236 1.18 11.05 -6.52
CA LEU A 236 1.25 12.45 -6.95
C LEU A 236 2.56 13.14 -6.50
N ALA A 237 2.95 12.97 -5.24
CA ALA A 237 4.18 13.55 -4.71
C ALA A 237 5.45 13.08 -5.47
N ASN A 238 5.34 12.00 -6.20
CA ASN A 238 6.43 11.39 -6.96
C ASN A 238 6.22 11.46 -8.49
N ASP A 239 5.26 12.25 -8.97
CA ASP A 239 4.97 12.41 -10.39
C ASP A 239 4.53 11.09 -11.07
N ARG A 240 3.72 10.31 -10.37
CA ARG A 240 3.05 9.10 -10.87
C ARG A 240 1.55 9.35 -10.97
N ASP A 241 0.92 8.68 -11.93
CA ASP A 241 -0.54 8.63 -11.99
C ASP A 241 -1.06 7.63 -10.96
N TYR A 242 -2.31 7.80 -10.55
CA TYR A 242 -2.97 6.88 -9.62
C TYR A 242 -4.35 6.46 -10.14
N LEU A 243 -4.81 5.32 -9.69
CA LEU A 243 -6.17 4.82 -9.88
C LEU A 243 -6.56 3.99 -8.66
N GLY A 244 -7.78 4.16 -8.16
CA GLY A 244 -8.22 3.32 -7.05
C GLY A 244 -9.69 3.38 -6.76
N ALA A 245 -10.12 2.49 -5.87
CA ALA A 245 -11.47 2.39 -5.35
C ALA A 245 -11.48 2.58 -3.82
N GLU A 246 -12.57 3.12 -3.32
CA GLU A 246 -12.91 3.16 -1.90
C GLU A 246 -14.42 2.98 -1.76
N ILE A 247 -14.84 1.93 -1.07
CA ILE A 247 -16.26 1.60 -0.94
C ILE A 247 -16.97 2.49 0.09
N ASN A 248 -16.23 2.94 1.12
CA ASN A 248 -16.77 3.80 2.16
C ASN A 248 -16.80 5.27 1.70
N GLU A 249 -17.99 5.82 1.54
CA GLU A 249 -18.20 7.18 1.04
C GLU A 249 -17.52 8.26 1.92
N ALA A 250 -17.45 8.05 3.23
CA ALA A 250 -16.81 9.01 4.13
C ALA A 250 -15.29 9.06 3.91
N TYR A 251 -14.65 7.91 3.77
CA TYR A 251 -13.21 7.82 3.45
C TYR A 251 -12.90 8.34 2.05
N PHE A 252 -13.75 8.00 1.08
CA PHE A 252 -13.66 8.54 -0.27
C PHE A 252 -13.69 10.08 -0.29
N LYS A 253 -14.62 10.72 0.43
CA LYS A 253 -14.67 12.19 0.55
C LYS A 253 -13.41 12.78 1.18
N ILE A 254 -12.86 12.11 2.19
CA ILE A 254 -11.59 12.51 2.81
C ILE A 254 -10.45 12.41 1.79
N ALA A 255 -10.36 11.30 1.04
CA ALA A 255 -9.34 11.11 0.00
C ALA A 255 -9.42 12.20 -1.06
N GLN A 256 -10.62 12.49 -1.58
CA GLN A 256 -10.82 13.57 -2.57
C GLN A 256 -10.39 14.94 -2.04
N LYS A 257 -10.74 15.25 -0.79
CA LYS A 257 -10.34 16.53 -0.17
C LYS A 257 -8.82 16.65 -0.09
N ARG A 258 -8.14 15.63 0.43
CA ARG A 258 -6.68 15.60 0.56
C ARG A 258 -5.97 15.77 -0.78
N ILE A 259 -6.47 15.11 -1.81
CA ILE A 259 -5.90 15.21 -3.17
C ILE A 259 -6.10 16.62 -3.73
N LYS A 260 -7.29 17.22 -3.58
CA LYS A 260 -7.54 18.59 -4.03
C LYS A 260 -6.61 19.61 -3.35
N GLU A 261 -6.34 19.43 -2.06
CA GLU A 261 -5.43 20.32 -1.30
C GLU A 261 -4.01 20.34 -1.86
N VAL A 262 -3.53 19.21 -2.42
CA VAL A 262 -2.21 19.15 -3.08
C VAL A 262 -2.19 20.02 -4.33
N PHE A 263 -3.26 20.01 -5.15
CA PHE A 263 -3.35 20.82 -6.37
C PHE A 263 -3.58 22.31 -6.10
N SER A 264 -4.17 22.67 -4.95
CA SER A 264 -4.44 24.06 -4.59
C SER A 264 -3.21 24.79 -4.05
N ASN A 265 -2.14 24.08 -3.71
CA ASN A 265 -0.90 24.60 -3.15
C ASN A 265 0.25 24.65 -4.18
N VAL A 266 -0.04 24.39 -5.45
CA VAL A 266 0.87 24.48 -6.61
C VAL A 266 0.42 25.65 -7.49
#